data_e3cd7f30abe74499f4453d1ce512bd9b
#
_entry.id   e3cd7f30abe74499f4453d1ce512bd9b
#
_cell.length_a   1.000
_cell.length_b   1.000
_cell.length_c   1.000
_cell.angle_alpha   90.00
_cell.angle_beta   90.00
_cell.angle_gamma   90.00
#
_symmetry.space_group_name_H-M   'P 1'
#
loop_
_entity.id
_entity.type
_entity.pdbx_description
1 polymer ?
#
loop_
_entity_poly.entity_id
_entity_poly.type
_entity_poly.pdbx_seq_one_letter_code
_entity_poly.pdbx_strand_id
1 'polypeptide(L)'
;MPILTPELCHAARALVKADQALLSEKSGVAPNLIKRFESGIETPPQDVLFALTSALEELGAVFLPEETNGIGVRLKFDKEERQEIVGWEDEGGRPADDNVP
;
A
#
# COMPACT_ATOMS: atom_id res chain seq x y z
N MET A 1 -15.42 -3.62 5.74
CA MET A 1 -14.04 -3.60 5.25
C MET A 1 -14.03 -3.57 3.73
N PRO A 2 -13.21 -2.72 3.12
CA PRO A 2 -13.13 -2.70 1.66
C PRO A 2 -12.60 -4.03 1.12
N ILE A 3 -13.04 -4.37 -0.07
CA ILE A 3 -12.58 -5.59 -0.73
C ILE A 3 -11.21 -5.31 -1.35
N LEU A 4 -10.26 -6.19 -1.08
CA LEU A 4 -8.94 -6.06 -1.67
C LEU A 4 -8.96 -6.59 -3.10
N THR A 5 -8.53 -5.76 -4.04
CA THR A 5 -8.40 -6.16 -5.43
C THR A 5 -6.92 -6.35 -5.76
N PRO A 6 -6.60 -7.04 -6.88
CA PRO A 6 -5.20 -7.15 -7.29
C PRO A 6 -4.52 -5.80 -7.42
N GLU A 7 -5.21 -4.82 -7.97
CA GLU A 7 -4.66 -3.49 -8.16
C GLU A 7 -4.40 -2.80 -6.83
N LEU A 8 -5.33 -2.92 -5.89
CA LEU A 8 -5.14 -2.33 -4.57
C LEU A 8 -4.00 -2.98 -3.83
N CYS A 9 -3.84 -4.29 -3.97
CA CYS A 9 -2.74 -5.00 -3.33
C CYS A 9 -1.41 -4.49 -3.86
N HIS A 10 -1.29 -4.36 -5.18
CA HIS A 10 -0.10 -3.80 -5.81
C HIS A 10 0.18 -2.38 -5.33
N ALA A 11 -0.85 -1.54 -5.37
CA ALA A 11 -0.70 -0.14 -4.99
C ALA A 11 -0.31 -0.01 -3.53
N ALA A 12 -0.94 -0.79 -2.66
CA ALA A 12 -0.62 -0.74 -1.25
C ALA A 12 0.81 -1.18 -0.99
N ARG A 13 1.25 -2.26 -1.65
CA ARG A 13 2.63 -2.70 -1.50
C ARG A 13 3.62 -1.62 -1.95
N ALA A 14 3.30 -0.97 -3.06
CA ALA A 14 4.18 0.09 -3.55
C ALA A 14 4.27 1.22 -2.54
N LEU A 15 3.13 1.60 -1.97
CA LEU A 15 3.11 2.69 -1.00
C LEU A 15 3.89 2.38 0.27
N VAL A 16 3.77 1.15 0.76
CA VAL A 16 4.47 0.77 2.00
C VAL A 16 5.85 0.20 1.72
N LYS A 17 6.26 0.17 0.46
CA LYS A 17 7.58 -0.30 0.04
C LYS A 17 7.83 -1.74 0.44
N ALA A 18 6.83 -2.58 0.25
CA ALA A 18 6.90 -3.99 0.57
C ALA A 18 6.87 -4.81 -0.72
N ASP A 19 7.76 -5.80 -0.81
CA ASP A 19 7.66 -6.75 -1.91
C ASP A 19 6.72 -7.89 -1.53
N GLN A 20 6.52 -8.82 -2.46
CA GLN A 20 5.62 -9.93 -2.18
C GLN A 20 6.14 -10.83 -1.07
N ALA A 21 7.45 -10.95 -0.95
CA ALA A 21 8.04 -11.77 0.11
C ALA A 21 7.73 -11.20 1.49
N LEU A 22 7.86 -9.89 1.65
CA LEU A 22 7.55 -9.28 2.94
C LEU A 22 6.06 -9.39 3.24
N LEU A 23 5.22 -9.18 2.25
CA LEU A 23 3.78 -9.33 2.44
C LEU A 23 3.43 -10.76 2.83
N SER A 24 4.07 -11.75 2.20
CA SER A 24 3.87 -13.13 2.56
C SER A 24 4.26 -13.39 4.01
N GLU A 25 5.40 -12.87 4.42
CA GLU A 25 5.88 -13.04 5.79
C GLU A 25 4.90 -12.42 6.79
N LYS A 26 4.43 -11.22 6.51
CA LYS A 26 3.56 -10.50 7.44
C LYS A 26 2.15 -11.09 7.49
N SER A 27 1.67 -11.58 6.37
CA SER A 27 0.28 -12.06 6.28
C SER A 27 0.13 -13.53 6.57
N GLY A 28 1.21 -14.30 6.44
CA GLY A 28 1.13 -15.75 6.52
C GLY A 28 0.58 -16.40 5.27
N VAL A 29 0.42 -15.65 4.20
CA VAL A 29 -0.12 -16.15 2.93
C VAL A 29 1.04 -16.57 2.04
N ALA A 30 0.90 -17.73 1.37
CA ALA A 30 1.98 -18.25 0.54
C ALA A 30 2.34 -17.28 -0.58
N PRO A 31 3.63 -17.13 -0.88
CA PRO A 31 4.04 -16.15 -1.91
C PRO A 31 3.44 -16.44 -3.27
N ASN A 32 3.30 -17.72 -3.64
CA ASN A 32 2.73 -18.06 -4.93
C ASN A 32 1.27 -17.65 -5.03
N LEU A 33 0.54 -17.72 -3.93
CA LEU A 33 -0.85 -17.30 -3.93
C LEU A 33 -0.96 -15.79 -4.10
N ILE A 34 -0.07 -15.04 -3.44
CA ILE A 34 -0.05 -13.60 -3.62
C ILE A 34 0.24 -13.24 -5.08
N LYS A 35 1.20 -13.95 -5.68
CA LYS A 35 1.57 -13.70 -7.07
C LYS A 35 0.40 -13.96 -8.00
N ARG A 36 -0.30 -15.09 -7.80
CA ARG A 36 -1.43 -15.43 -8.66
C ARG A 36 -2.59 -14.46 -8.47
N PHE A 37 -2.80 -14.01 -7.23
CA PHE A 37 -3.84 -13.03 -6.97
C PHE A 37 -3.53 -11.70 -7.66
N GLU A 38 -2.32 -11.19 -7.50
CA GLU A 38 -1.97 -9.91 -8.08
C GLU A 38 -1.93 -9.95 -9.60
N SER A 39 -1.70 -11.12 -10.17
CA SER A 39 -1.72 -11.30 -11.62
C SER A 39 -3.14 -11.47 -12.17
N GLY A 40 -4.14 -11.54 -11.30
CA GLY A 40 -5.50 -11.73 -11.73
C GLY A 40 -5.86 -13.16 -12.10
N ILE A 41 -4.98 -14.12 -11.78
CA ILE A 41 -5.19 -15.52 -12.16
C ILE A 41 -6.14 -16.20 -11.17
N GLU A 42 -6.05 -15.83 -9.90
CA GLU A 42 -6.79 -16.51 -8.87
C GLU A 42 -7.31 -15.51 -7.85
N THR A 43 -8.57 -15.70 -7.42
CA THR A 43 -9.15 -14.92 -6.33
C THR A 43 -9.16 -15.78 -5.08
N PRO A 44 -8.35 -15.43 -4.08
CA PRO A 44 -8.30 -16.24 -2.85
C PRO A 44 -9.60 -16.13 -2.05
N PRO A 45 -9.81 -17.04 -1.11
CA PRO A 45 -10.94 -16.91 -0.20
C PRO A 45 -10.88 -15.66 0.63
N GLN A 46 -12.01 -15.30 1.20
CA GLN A 46 -12.13 -14.03 1.91
C GLN A 46 -11.20 -13.93 3.11
N ASP A 47 -10.97 -15.04 3.82
CA ASP A 47 -10.06 -15.01 4.96
C ASP A 47 -8.63 -14.70 4.53
N VAL A 48 -8.22 -15.16 3.36
CA VAL A 48 -6.90 -14.84 2.83
C VAL A 48 -6.84 -13.36 2.44
N LEU A 49 -7.87 -12.87 1.77
CA LEU A 49 -7.92 -11.44 1.42
C LEU A 49 -7.88 -10.58 2.66
N PHE A 50 -8.56 -10.99 3.71
CA PHE A 50 -8.54 -10.26 4.98
C PHE A 50 -7.15 -10.25 5.59
N ALA A 51 -6.46 -11.39 5.54
CA ALA A 51 -5.10 -11.47 6.09
C ALA A 51 -4.15 -10.56 5.33
N LEU A 52 -4.28 -10.49 4.00
CA LEU A 52 -3.45 -9.60 3.20
C LEU A 52 -3.75 -8.14 3.52
N THR A 53 -5.03 -7.80 3.63
CA THR A 53 -5.43 -6.44 3.96
C THR A 53 -4.87 -6.03 5.32
N SER A 54 -5.01 -6.89 6.32
CA SER A 54 -4.52 -6.59 7.65
C SER A 54 -3.00 -6.39 7.68
N ALA A 55 -2.28 -7.22 6.95
CA ALA A 55 -0.83 -7.10 6.89
C ALA A 55 -0.42 -5.78 6.25
N LEU A 56 -1.09 -5.40 5.17
CA LEU A 56 -0.79 -4.13 4.51
C LEU A 56 -1.12 -2.94 5.40
N GLU A 57 -2.21 -3.04 6.15
CA GLU A 57 -2.56 -1.99 7.10
C GLU A 57 -1.52 -1.86 8.21
N GLU A 58 -0.99 -2.98 8.69
CA GLU A 58 0.07 -2.93 9.68
C GLU A 58 1.32 -2.26 9.13
N LEU A 59 1.56 -2.39 7.84
CA LEU A 59 2.71 -1.77 7.21
C LEU A 59 2.49 -0.30 6.88
N GLY A 60 1.27 0.20 7.04
CA GLY A 60 1.00 1.61 6.88
C GLY A 60 -0.01 1.97 5.81
N ALA A 61 -0.61 1.01 5.15
CA ALA A 61 -1.61 1.29 4.13
C ALA A 61 -2.96 1.61 4.79
N VAL A 62 -3.67 2.58 4.21
CA VAL A 62 -5.02 2.91 4.63
C VAL A 62 -5.92 2.74 3.42
N PHE A 63 -6.83 1.77 3.49
CA PHE A 63 -7.75 1.51 2.41
C PHE A 63 -8.96 2.41 2.55
N LEU A 64 -9.27 3.11 1.47
CA LEU A 64 -10.37 4.06 1.48
C LEU A 64 -11.68 3.33 1.23
N PRO A 65 -12.76 3.74 1.89
CA PRO A 65 -14.04 3.07 1.64
C PRO A 65 -14.52 3.33 0.22
N GLU A 66 -15.18 2.33 -0.32
CA GLU A 66 -15.77 2.46 -1.64
C GLU A 66 -17.02 3.33 -1.54
N GLU A 67 -16.94 4.48 -2.19
CA GLU A 67 -18.04 5.44 -2.18
C GLU A 67 -18.16 5.99 -3.59
N THR A 68 -18.71 7.21 -3.69
CA THR A 68 -18.93 7.84 -4.99
C THR A 68 -17.67 7.95 -5.82
N ASN A 69 -16.53 8.09 -5.18
CA ASN A 69 -15.27 8.33 -5.88
C ASN A 69 -14.49 7.06 -6.13
N GLY A 70 -15.06 5.89 -5.79
CA GLY A 70 -14.41 4.62 -6.08
C GLY A 70 -13.49 4.15 -4.96
N ILE A 71 -12.74 3.09 -5.27
CA ILE A 71 -11.85 2.47 -4.31
C ILE A 71 -10.47 3.14 -4.36
N GLY A 72 -9.70 2.98 -3.29
CA GLY A 72 -8.37 3.54 -3.26
C GLY A 72 -7.61 3.15 -2.02
N VAL A 73 -6.34 3.55 -1.98
CA VAL A 73 -5.47 3.29 -0.85
C VAL A 73 -4.50 4.45 -0.73
N ARG A 74 -4.13 4.78 0.50
CA ARG A 74 -3.12 5.81 0.74
C ARG A 74 -2.17 5.32 1.82
N LEU A 75 -1.04 5.99 1.91
CA LEU A 75 -0.06 5.70 2.95
C LEU A 75 -0.40 6.49 4.19
N LYS A 76 -0.31 5.83 5.33
CA LYS A 76 -0.53 6.48 6.60
C LYS A 76 0.79 7.06 7.09
N PHE A 77 0.79 8.33 7.45
CA PHE A 77 1.97 8.99 8.02
C PHE A 77 1.69 9.33 9.46
N ASP A 78 2.66 9.10 10.32
CA ASP A 78 2.65 9.79 11.59
C ASP A 78 3.39 11.12 11.42
N LYS A 79 3.44 11.86 12.51
CA LYS A 79 4.01 13.20 12.44
C LYS A 79 5.48 13.19 12.06
N GLU A 80 6.21 12.22 12.58
CA GLU A 80 7.64 12.14 12.34
C GLU A 80 7.94 11.77 10.92
N GLU A 81 7.18 10.84 10.36
CA GLU A 81 7.37 10.45 8.97
C GLU A 81 7.12 11.62 8.03
N ARG A 82 6.11 12.41 8.33
CA ARG A 82 5.82 13.56 7.50
C ARG A 82 6.96 14.57 7.53
N GLN A 83 7.57 14.76 8.67
CA GLN A 83 8.68 15.70 8.78
C GLN A 83 9.87 15.24 7.98
N GLU A 84 10.14 13.95 7.98
CA GLU A 84 11.22 13.42 7.16
C GLU A 84 10.99 13.69 5.69
N ILE A 85 9.79 13.47 5.23
CA ILE A 85 9.47 13.67 3.82
C ILE A 85 9.62 15.14 3.45
N VAL A 86 9.15 16.03 4.30
CA VAL A 86 9.29 17.45 4.06
C VAL A 86 10.77 17.87 4.04
N GLY A 87 11.56 17.30 4.93
CA GLY A 87 12.98 17.58 4.95
C GLY A 87 13.66 17.19 3.66
N TRP A 88 13.25 16.06 3.10
CA TRP A 88 13.78 15.62 1.82
C TRP A 88 13.48 16.63 0.72
N GLU A 89 12.27 17.12 0.69
CA GLU A 89 11.88 18.09 -0.32
C GLU A 89 12.68 19.37 -0.19
N ASP A 90 12.91 19.80 1.03
CA ASP A 90 13.71 20.99 1.27
C ASP A 90 15.12 20.81 0.75
N GLU A 91 15.67 19.66 1.01
CA GLU A 91 17.03 19.39 0.56
C GLU A 91 17.13 19.23 -0.94
N GLY A 92 16.08 18.75 -1.53
CA GLY A 92 16.01 18.65 -2.96
C GLY A 92 15.98 20.00 -3.64
N GLY A 93 16.04 20.97 -2.91
CA GLY A 93 16.22 22.26 -3.25
C GLY A 93 15.26 22.85 -4.14
N ARG A 94 14.96 23.03 -4.03
CA ARG A 94 14.23 23.55 -4.66
C ARG A 94 14.27 24.77 -4.97
N PRO A 95 14.68 24.97 -5.11
CA PRO A 95 14.59 25.59 -5.47
C PRO A 95 13.94 26.11 -5.96
N ALA A 96 13.89 25.98 -5.89
CA ALA A 96 13.36 26.17 -6.27
C ALA A 96 12.61 26.27 -6.56
N ASP A 97 12.65 26.49 -6.70
CA ASP A 97 12.01 26.46 -7.15
C ASP A 97 11.34 26.26 -7.50
N ASP A 98 11.41 26.40 -7.66
CA ASP A 98 10.90 26.17 -8.18
C ASP A 98 10.22 25.78 -8.32
N ASN A 99 10.22 25.86 -8.27
CA ASN A 99 9.70 25.50 -8.48
C ASN A 99 9.02 25.01 -8.38
N VAL A 100 8.93 24.93 -8.19
CA VAL A 100 8.50 24.51 -8.12
C VAL A 100 7.98 24.54 -7.95
N PRO A 101 7.84 24.66 -7.88
CA PRO A 101 7.55 24.69 -7.81
C PRO A 101 7.33 24.83 -7.94
#